data_e80a8e1b06f053b991a38af969330dde
#
_entry.id   e80a8e1b06f053b991a38af969330dde
#
_cell.length_a   1.000
_cell.length_b   1.000
_cell.length_c   1.000
_cell.angle_alpha   90.00
_cell.angle_beta   90.00
_cell.angle_gamma   90.00
#
_symmetry.space_group_name_H-M   'P 1'
#
loop_
_entity.id
_entity.type
_entity.pdbx_description
1 polymer ?
#
loop_
_entity_poly.entity_id
_entity_poly.type
_entity_poly.pdbx_seq_one_letter_code
_entity_poly.pdbx_strand_id
1 'polypeptide(L)'
;MNSRIPVGILFSTQGPYATVGRSMRDGAILALEEVNQDKRYPFELVPIECEPAGDIAAYSTLVRSLLRHEGVKHVIGCYTSSSRKEVIPIFEKYDGLLWYPSHYEGFETNNNVVYTGAVQNQHVLPLMDYVLAHITRDVYFVGSNYVWAWENGRIIRELTKAHGGEMIAERYLQVGDLDVARIIEEIHEKRPAFIMNMLIGESSYAFYRAFAKARAENAALQETVIGSCTLCEPELAQIGSQACSGHLASSVYFSTIETDVNKQFVKSYRKRYGHNALPSADAEASYNTVHLLALALAGADSVDIERVKKALHKTS
;
A
#
# COMPACT_ATOMS: atom_id res chain seq x y z
N MET A 1 -19.20 -18.12 -26.61
CA MET A 1 -19.51 -17.47 -25.30
C MET A 1 -18.18 -17.24 -24.63
N ASN A 2 -17.88 -15.99 -24.19
CA ASN A 2 -16.68 -15.74 -23.43
C ASN A 2 -16.75 -16.52 -22.10
N SER A 3 -15.68 -17.20 -21.72
CA SER A 3 -15.61 -17.87 -20.42
C SER A 3 -15.63 -16.82 -19.30
N ARG A 4 -16.43 -17.04 -18.25
CA ARG A 4 -16.49 -16.16 -17.09
C ARG A 4 -15.54 -16.68 -16.03
N ILE A 5 -14.57 -15.86 -15.63
CA ILE A 5 -13.53 -16.19 -14.66
C ILE A 5 -13.77 -15.40 -13.38
N PRO A 6 -14.14 -16.05 -12.27
CA PRO A 6 -14.31 -15.36 -11.00
C PRO A 6 -12.95 -14.94 -10.44
N VAL A 7 -12.86 -13.68 -9.97
CA VAL A 7 -11.67 -13.08 -9.36
C VAL A 7 -12.06 -12.48 -8.02
N GLY A 8 -11.41 -12.91 -6.95
CA GLY A 8 -11.61 -12.32 -5.63
C GLY A 8 -10.99 -10.92 -5.56
N ILE A 9 -11.72 -9.97 -4.99
CA ILE A 9 -11.25 -8.60 -4.70
C ILE A 9 -11.34 -8.40 -3.19
N LEU A 10 -10.17 -8.39 -2.53
CA LEU A 10 -10.06 -8.50 -1.08
C LEU A 10 -9.36 -7.27 -0.49
N PHE A 11 -10.09 -6.17 -0.36
CA PHE A 11 -9.59 -4.92 0.21
C PHE A 11 -10.51 -4.42 1.33
N SER A 12 -9.90 -3.88 2.40
CA SER A 12 -10.65 -3.24 3.49
C SER A 12 -11.06 -1.84 3.09
N THR A 13 -12.31 -1.66 2.69
CA THR A 13 -12.90 -0.36 2.37
C THR A 13 -13.53 0.31 3.58
N GLN A 14 -13.49 -0.38 4.72
CA GLN A 14 -13.85 0.06 6.07
C GLN A 14 -12.69 -0.17 7.04
N GLY A 15 -12.81 0.35 8.27
CA GLY A 15 -11.80 0.16 9.31
C GLY A 15 -10.62 1.15 9.22
N PRO A 16 -9.51 0.88 9.92
CA PRO A 16 -8.48 1.87 10.23
C PRO A 16 -7.68 2.40 9.03
N TYR A 17 -7.67 1.70 7.89
CA TYR A 17 -7.00 2.12 6.64
C TYR A 17 -7.95 2.11 5.43
N ALA A 18 -9.21 2.39 5.68
CA ALA A 18 -10.28 2.37 4.68
C ALA A 18 -10.01 3.25 3.45
N THR A 19 -9.36 4.40 3.63
CA THR A 19 -9.07 5.33 2.52
C THR A 19 -8.15 4.70 1.48
N VAL A 20 -7.07 4.05 1.92
CA VAL A 20 -6.16 3.31 1.03
C VAL A 20 -6.87 2.09 0.43
N GLY A 21 -7.59 1.31 1.25
CA GLY A 21 -8.32 0.13 0.79
C GLY A 21 -9.35 0.45 -0.30
N ARG A 22 -10.10 1.56 -0.16
CA ARG A 22 -11.00 2.05 -1.23
C ARG A 22 -10.25 2.41 -2.49
N SER A 23 -9.13 3.11 -2.37
CA SER A 23 -8.30 3.50 -3.52
C SER A 23 -7.77 2.27 -4.28
N MET A 24 -7.29 1.24 -3.56
CA MET A 24 -6.83 -0.03 -4.14
C MET A 24 -7.96 -0.77 -4.87
N ARG A 25 -9.11 -0.91 -4.21
CA ARG A 25 -10.31 -1.52 -4.78
C ARG A 25 -10.74 -0.79 -6.05
N ASP A 26 -10.76 0.52 -6.03
CA ASP A 26 -11.20 1.34 -7.16
C ASP A 26 -10.24 1.21 -8.36
N GLY A 27 -8.93 1.14 -8.12
CA GLY A 27 -7.96 0.81 -9.16
C GLY A 27 -8.20 -0.56 -9.80
N ALA A 28 -8.42 -1.60 -8.97
CA ALA A 28 -8.69 -2.94 -9.44
C ALA A 28 -10.00 -3.02 -10.23
N ILE A 29 -11.09 -2.42 -9.75
CA ILE A 29 -12.39 -2.44 -10.44
C ILE A 29 -12.33 -1.68 -11.77
N LEU A 30 -11.66 -0.54 -11.84
CA LEU A 30 -11.46 0.18 -13.09
C LEU A 30 -10.77 -0.70 -14.14
N ALA A 31 -9.69 -1.38 -13.74
CA ALA A 31 -8.96 -2.26 -14.64
C ALA A 31 -9.79 -3.47 -15.09
N LEU A 32 -10.60 -4.07 -14.19
CA LEU A 32 -11.53 -5.15 -14.55
C LEU A 32 -12.54 -4.68 -15.61
N GLU A 33 -13.10 -3.49 -15.46
CA GLU A 33 -14.03 -2.91 -16.44
C GLU A 33 -13.34 -2.70 -17.80
N GLU A 34 -12.10 -2.19 -17.82
CA GLU A 34 -11.34 -1.98 -19.06
C GLU A 34 -10.96 -3.30 -19.74
N VAL A 35 -10.49 -4.30 -18.97
CA VAL A 35 -10.19 -5.65 -19.49
C VAL A 35 -11.43 -6.29 -20.12
N ASN A 36 -12.58 -6.19 -19.47
CA ASN A 36 -13.82 -6.77 -19.97
C ASN A 36 -14.38 -6.06 -21.22
N GLN A 37 -13.98 -4.81 -21.46
CA GLN A 37 -14.32 -4.08 -22.69
C GLN A 37 -13.34 -4.36 -23.83
N ASP A 38 -12.16 -4.89 -23.53
CA ASP A 38 -11.11 -5.16 -24.51
C ASP A 38 -11.34 -6.48 -25.24
N LYS A 39 -11.66 -6.39 -26.53
CA LYS A 39 -11.93 -7.55 -27.40
C LYS A 39 -10.73 -8.49 -27.60
N ARG A 40 -9.54 -8.12 -27.17
CA ARG A 40 -8.34 -8.99 -27.21
C ARG A 40 -8.46 -10.16 -26.24
N TYR A 41 -9.29 -10.03 -25.20
CA TYR A 41 -9.47 -11.07 -24.20
C TYR A 41 -10.71 -11.93 -24.51
N PRO A 42 -10.56 -13.28 -24.63
CA PRO A 42 -11.67 -14.19 -24.94
C PRO A 42 -12.48 -14.59 -23.69
N PHE A 43 -12.34 -13.87 -22.59
CA PHE A 43 -12.99 -14.12 -21.31
C PHE A 43 -13.53 -12.83 -20.69
N GLU A 44 -14.35 -12.99 -19.66
CA GLU A 44 -14.84 -11.93 -18.77
C GLU A 44 -14.35 -12.19 -17.36
N LEU A 45 -13.67 -11.22 -16.74
CA LEU A 45 -13.29 -11.26 -15.32
C LEU A 45 -14.47 -10.79 -14.47
N VAL A 46 -14.93 -11.66 -13.56
CA VAL A 46 -16.09 -11.38 -12.69
C VAL A 46 -15.61 -11.14 -11.27
N PRO A 47 -15.66 -9.90 -10.76
CA PRO A 47 -15.24 -9.60 -9.40
C PRO A 47 -16.17 -10.23 -8.37
N ILE A 48 -15.57 -10.85 -7.33
CA ILE A 48 -16.24 -11.23 -6.09
C ILE A 48 -15.60 -10.40 -4.98
N GLU A 49 -16.26 -9.32 -4.61
CA GLU A 49 -15.75 -8.36 -3.63
C GLU A 49 -15.95 -8.87 -2.21
N CYS A 50 -14.89 -8.75 -1.39
CA CYS A 50 -14.87 -9.13 0.02
C CYS A 50 -14.38 -7.97 0.88
N GLU A 51 -15.04 -7.76 2.02
CA GLU A 51 -14.79 -6.66 2.95
C GLU A 51 -14.32 -7.19 4.31
N PRO A 52 -13.00 -7.19 4.58
CA PRO A 52 -12.47 -7.63 5.87
C PRO A 52 -12.40 -6.54 6.95
N ALA A 53 -12.66 -5.28 6.62
CA ALA A 53 -12.70 -4.13 7.54
C ALA A 53 -11.41 -3.95 8.42
N GLY A 54 -10.26 -4.39 7.94
CA GLY A 54 -8.99 -4.36 8.69
C GLY A 54 -8.84 -5.48 9.72
N ASP A 55 -9.83 -6.35 9.88
CA ASP A 55 -9.76 -7.50 10.79
C ASP A 55 -8.99 -8.66 10.17
N ILE A 56 -7.88 -9.02 10.78
CA ILE A 56 -6.98 -10.10 10.30
C ILE A 56 -7.71 -11.45 10.23
N ALA A 57 -8.55 -11.77 11.21
CA ALA A 57 -9.31 -13.04 11.22
C ALA A 57 -10.36 -13.09 10.11
N ALA A 58 -10.94 -11.94 9.76
CA ALA A 58 -11.89 -11.84 8.65
C ALA A 58 -11.21 -12.15 7.30
N TYR A 59 -9.96 -11.71 7.09
CA TYR A 59 -9.20 -12.08 5.88
C TYR A 59 -9.11 -13.58 5.69
N SER A 60 -8.75 -14.34 6.74
CA SER A 60 -8.69 -15.81 6.71
C SER A 60 -10.03 -16.44 6.35
N THR A 61 -11.11 -15.94 6.94
CA THR A 61 -12.47 -16.47 6.72
C THR A 61 -12.93 -16.23 5.30
N LEU A 62 -12.74 -15.01 4.79
CA LEU A 62 -13.16 -14.60 3.44
C LEU A 62 -12.36 -15.32 2.35
N VAL A 63 -11.03 -15.42 2.49
CA VAL A 63 -10.20 -16.17 1.52
C VAL A 63 -10.60 -17.64 1.47
N ARG A 64 -10.87 -18.26 2.62
CA ARG A 64 -11.34 -19.65 2.67
C ARG A 64 -12.68 -19.83 1.96
N SER A 65 -13.58 -18.88 2.09
CA SER A 65 -14.87 -18.87 1.37
C SER A 65 -14.66 -18.76 -0.13
N LEU A 66 -13.87 -17.77 -0.58
CA LEU A 66 -13.55 -17.56 -1.98
C LEU A 66 -12.97 -18.82 -2.64
N LEU A 67 -11.92 -19.38 -2.07
CA LEU A 67 -11.20 -20.50 -2.69
C LEU A 67 -11.97 -21.81 -2.61
N ARG A 68 -12.78 -22.02 -1.56
CA ARG A 68 -13.48 -23.29 -1.33
C ARG A 68 -14.88 -23.34 -1.90
N HIS A 69 -15.64 -22.28 -1.74
CA HIS A 69 -17.07 -22.28 -2.07
C HIS A 69 -17.38 -21.57 -3.38
N GLU A 70 -16.66 -20.49 -3.68
CA GLU A 70 -16.87 -19.71 -4.91
C GLU A 70 -16.02 -20.21 -6.10
N GLY A 71 -15.11 -21.17 -5.86
CA GLY A 71 -14.24 -21.71 -6.91
C GLY A 71 -13.23 -20.72 -7.48
N VAL A 72 -12.96 -19.64 -6.76
CA VAL A 72 -11.99 -18.62 -7.15
C VAL A 72 -10.57 -19.20 -7.10
N LYS A 73 -9.76 -18.96 -8.12
CA LYS A 73 -8.34 -19.32 -8.14
C LYS A 73 -7.41 -18.13 -7.99
N HIS A 74 -7.85 -16.95 -8.39
CA HIS A 74 -7.07 -15.73 -8.37
C HIS A 74 -7.74 -14.69 -7.47
N VAL A 75 -7.03 -14.17 -6.48
CA VAL A 75 -7.50 -13.12 -5.59
C VAL A 75 -6.53 -11.96 -5.63
N ILE A 76 -7.03 -10.76 -5.89
CA ILE A 76 -6.27 -9.51 -5.81
C ILE A 76 -6.60 -8.85 -4.50
N GLY A 77 -5.60 -8.58 -3.67
CA GLY A 77 -5.91 -7.97 -2.39
C GLY A 77 -4.84 -8.03 -1.35
N CYS A 78 -5.29 -7.80 -0.14
CA CYS A 78 -4.52 -7.47 1.05
C CYS A 78 -3.83 -6.10 0.91
N TYR A 79 -3.64 -5.44 2.05
CA TYR A 79 -2.86 -4.20 2.14
C TYR A 79 -1.68 -4.38 3.08
N THR A 80 -1.94 -4.79 4.33
CA THR A 80 -0.88 -4.97 5.33
C THR A 80 -0.13 -6.29 5.12
N SER A 81 1.16 -6.30 5.46
CA SER A 81 1.95 -7.54 5.49
C SER A 81 1.36 -8.58 6.46
N SER A 82 0.69 -8.13 7.54
CA SER A 82 -0.03 -9.01 8.44
C SER A 82 -1.17 -9.75 7.75
N SER A 83 -2.02 -9.03 7.00
CA SER A 83 -3.13 -9.66 6.27
C SER A 83 -2.63 -10.61 5.18
N ARG A 84 -1.55 -10.26 4.46
CA ARG A 84 -0.91 -11.16 3.48
C ARG A 84 -0.41 -12.44 4.14
N LYS A 85 0.38 -12.33 5.20
CA LYS A 85 0.95 -13.48 5.92
C LYS A 85 -0.12 -14.39 6.52
N GLU A 86 -1.21 -13.83 7.00
CA GLU A 86 -2.36 -14.58 7.52
C GLU A 86 -3.01 -15.47 6.46
N VAL A 87 -3.11 -14.99 5.22
CA VAL A 87 -3.83 -15.73 4.16
C VAL A 87 -2.97 -16.70 3.36
N ILE A 88 -1.64 -16.54 3.34
CA ILE A 88 -0.72 -17.42 2.59
C ILE A 88 -0.98 -18.90 2.84
N PRO A 89 -1.09 -19.41 4.07
CA PRO A 89 -1.33 -20.84 4.32
C PRO A 89 -2.65 -21.34 3.73
N ILE A 90 -3.63 -20.44 3.54
CA ILE A 90 -4.92 -20.79 2.95
C ILE A 90 -4.78 -20.92 1.43
N PHE A 91 -4.03 -20.01 0.79
CA PHE A 91 -3.72 -20.10 -0.64
C PHE A 91 -2.93 -21.37 -0.96
N GLU A 92 -1.95 -21.74 -0.16
CA GLU A 92 -1.21 -22.99 -0.28
C GLU A 92 -2.13 -24.22 -0.16
N LYS A 93 -3.01 -24.22 0.85
CA LYS A 93 -3.91 -25.35 1.12
C LYS A 93 -4.94 -25.60 0.02
N TYR A 94 -5.47 -24.53 -0.60
CA TYR A 94 -6.57 -24.60 -1.57
C TYR A 94 -6.12 -24.37 -3.01
N ASP A 95 -4.82 -24.32 -3.25
CA ASP A 95 -4.25 -24.10 -4.57
C ASP A 95 -4.84 -22.84 -5.24
N GLY A 96 -4.73 -21.71 -4.52
CA GLY A 96 -5.08 -20.37 -4.98
C GLY A 96 -3.85 -19.53 -5.24
N LEU A 97 -3.99 -18.40 -5.94
CA LEU A 97 -2.94 -17.44 -6.21
C LEU A 97 -3.36 -16.06 -5.72
N LEU A 98 -2.62 -15.52 -4.76
CA LEU A 98 -2.76 -14.15 -4.29
C LEU A 98 -1.95 -13.21 -5.20
N TRP A 99 -2.59 -12.18 -5.72
CA TRP A 99 -1.97 -11.06 -6.42
C TRP A 99 -1.90 -9.90 -5.45
N TYR A 100 -0.69 -9.60 -4.95
CA TYR A 100 -0.46 -8.68 -3.86
C TYR A 100 0.10 -7.35 -4.37
N PRO A 101 -0.73 -6.29 -4.53
CA PRO A 101 -0.31 -5.03 -5.13
C PRO A 101 0.33 -4.04 -4.15
N SER A 102 0.25 -4.30 -2.85
CA SER A 102 0.80 -3.39 -1.84
C SER A 102 2.31 -3.52 -1.72
N HIS A 103 2.95 -2.44 -1.28
CA HIS A 103 4.35 -2.48 -0.90
C HIS A 103 4.56 -3.44 0.30
N TYR A 104 5.74 -4.05 0.39
CA TYR A 104 6.03 -5.03 1.44
C TYR A 104 7.50 -4.98 1.87
N GLU A 105 7.83 -5.68 2.95
CA GLU A 105 9.16 -5.66 3.57
C GLU A 105 10.25 -6.37 2.78
N GLY A 106 9.94 -7.02 1.66
CA GLY A 106 10.90 -7.88 0.95
C GLY A 106 11.18 -9.17 1.71
N PHE A 107 12.26 -9.85 1.34
CA PHE A 107 12.77 -11.09 1.98
C PHE A 107 11.77 -12.24 2.11
N GLU A 108 10.69 -12.20 1.36
CA GLU A 108 9.66 -13.22 1.32
C GLU A 108 9.39 -13.62 -0.13
N THR A 109 9.39 -14.92 -0.39
CA THR A 109 8.93 -15.51 -1.64
C THR A 109 7.96 -16.64 -1.32
N ASN A 110 6.85 -16.71 -2.04
CA ASN A 110 5.87 -17.77 -1.89
C ASN A 110 5.29 -18.17 -3.25
N ASN A 111 5.16 -19.46 -3.50
CA ASN A 111 4.68 -19.97 -4.78
C ASN A 111 3.21 -19.63 -5.08
N ASN A 112 2.45 -19.26 -4.05
CA ASN A 112 1.04 -18.90 -4.15
C ASN A 112 0.83 -17.36 -4.06
N VAL A 113 1.91 -16.56 -4.21
CA VAL A 113 1.82 -15.10 -4.20
C VAL A 113 2.58 -14.50 -5.37
N VAL A 114 1.92 -13.60 -6.10
CA VAL A 114 2.55 -12.70 -7.07
C VAL A 114 2.67 -11.33 -6.42
N TYR A 115 3.91 -10.92 -6.14
CA TYR A 115 4.22 -9.62 -5.54
C TYR A 115 4.36 -8.59 -6.66
N THR A 116 3.43 -7.65 -6.73
CA THR A 116 3.44 -6.54 -7.71
C THR A 116 3.68 -5.19 -7.08
N GLY A 117 3.72 -5.13 -5.75
CA GLY A 117 4.01 -3.92 -4.99
C GLY A 117 5.50 -3.63 -4.84
N ALA A 118 5.82 -2.41 -4.41
CA ALA A 118 7.18 -1.92 -4.22
C ALA A 118 7.87 -2.53 -2.99
N VAL A 119 9.20 -2.53 -3.03
CA VAL A 119 10.08 -2.91 -1.90
C VAL A 119 10.97 -1.73 -1.51
N GLN A 120 11.66 -1.83 -0.38
CA GLN A 120 12.36 -0.73 0.29
C GLN A 120 13.34 0.05 -0.60
N ASN A 121 14.03 -0.60 -1.52
CA ASN A 121 14.97 0.06 -2.44
C ASN A 121 14.29 1.00 -3.44
N GLN A 122 12.96 0.94 -3.55
CA GLN A 122 12.19 1.76 -4.48
C GLN A 122 11.57 3.01 -3.81
N HIS A 123 11.47 3.06 -2.48
CA HIS A 123 10.86 4.19 -1.76
C HIS A 123 11.58 4.54 -0.45
N VAL A 124 11.90 3.57 0.44
CA VAL A 124 12.53 3.84 1.73
C VAL A 124 13.96 4.31 1.56
N LEU A 125 14.77 3.59 0.78
CA LEU A 125 16.17 3.95 0.54
C LEU A 125 16.30 5.33 -0.13
N PRO A 126 15.57 5.65 -1.23
CA PRO A 126 15.64 6.98 -1.83
C PRO A 126 15.26 8.12 -0.87
N LEU A 127 14.26 7.91 -0.01
CA LEU A 127 13.89 8.91 1.00
C LEU A 127 15.01 9.10 2.01
N MET A 128 15.57 7.99 2.52
CA MET A 128 16.66 8.06 3.51
C MET A 128 17.93 8.67 2.93
N ASP A 129 18.29 8.33 1.69
CA ASP A 129 19.45 8.95 0.99
C ASP A 129 19.29 10.47 0.92
N TYR A 130 18.08 10.95 0.57
CA TYR A 130 17.77 12.37 0.56
C TYR A 130 17.88 13.01 1.95
N VAL A 131 17.27 12.38 2.97
CA VAL A 131 17.25 12.91 4.35
C VAL A 131 18.65 12.97 4.94
N LEU A 132 19.44 11.91 4.80
CA LEU A 132 20.80 11.82 5.33
C LEU A 132 21.77 12.79 4.64
N ALA A 133 21.52 13.13 3.38
CA ALA A 133 22.34 14.08 2.63
C ALA A 133 21.96 15.54 2.88
N HIS A 134 20.66 15.85 3.12
CA HIS A 134 20.16 17.22 3.03
C HIS A 134 19.49 17.75 4.31
N ILE A 135 19.09 16.89 5.23
CA ILE A 135 18.33 17.31 6.42
C ILE A 135 19.10 17.00 7.71
N THR A 136 19.27 15.72 8.02
CA THR A 136 19.93 15.27 9.26
C THR A 136 20.37 13.81 9.15
N ARG A 137 21.32 13.43 10.02
CA ARG A 137 21.71 12.03 10.19
C ARG A 137 20.93 11.33 11.29
N ASP A 138 20.22 12.08 12.14
CA ASP A 138 19.47 11.55 13.28
C ASP A 138 18.00 11.43 12.93
N VAL A 139 17.38 10.31 13.29
CA VAL A 139 16.01 9.96 12.92
C VAL A 139 15.16 9.70 14.15
N TYR A 140 14.01 10.35 14.24
CA TYR A 140 12.91 9.94 15.10
C TYR A 140 11.99 9.05 14.27
N PHE A 141 11.72 7.83 14.73
CA PHE A 141 10.88 6.87 14.02
C PHE A 141 9.54 6.65 14.75
N VAL A 142 8.45 6.69 14.01
CA VAL A 142 7.14 6.27 14.48
C VAL A 142 6.49 5.35 13.44
N GLY A 143 5.97 4.19 13.85
CA GLY A 143 5.38 3.20 12.96
C GLY A 143 4.19 2.46 13.54
N SER A 144 3.40 1.85 12.69
CA SER A 144 2.35 0.93 13.12
C SER A 144 2.95 -0.38 13.61
N ASN A 145 2.37 -0.95 14.66
CA ASN A 145 2.92 -2.12 15.36
C ASN A 145 2.66 -3.42 14.57
N TYR A 146 3.36 -3.60 13.46
CA TYR A 146 3.33 -4.82 12.64
C TYR A 146 4.61 -4.98 11.82
N VAL A 147 4.81 -6.16 11.23
CA VAL A 147 6.08 -6.61 10.62
C VAL A 147 6.66 -5.64 9.60
N TRP A 148 5.86 -5.01 8.74
CA TRP A 148 6.36 -4.07 7.73
C TRP A 148 7.06 -2.87 8.37
N ALA A 149 6.43 -2.25 9.38
CA ALA A 149 7.02 -1.11 10.08
C ALA A 149 8.25 -1.52 10.89
N TRP A 150 8.27 -2.70 11.51
CA TRP A 150 9.44 -3.20 12.25
C TRP A 150 10.65 -3.41 11.34
N GLU A 151 10.45 -4.03 10.17
CA GLU A 151 11.54 -4.26 9.22
C GLU A 151 12.07 -2.95 8.61
N ASN A 152 11.18 -2.00 8.31
CA ASN A 152 11.61 -0.68 7.88
C ASN A 152 12.36 0.07 8.99
N GLY A 153 11.89 0.01 10.24
CA GLY A 153 12.59 0.57 11.40
C GLY A 153 14.00 0.00 11.55
N ARG A 154 14.14 -1.34 11.38
CA ARG A 154 15.45 -2.01 11.39
C ARG A 154 16.36 -1.49 10.28
N ILE A 155 15.88 -1.43 9.04
CA ILE A 155 16.66 -0.95 7.89
C ILE A 155 17.07 0.51 8.09
N ILE A 156 16.15 1.38 8.50
CA ILE A 156 16.41 2.80 8.74
C ILE A 156 17.45 3.00 9.84
N ARG A 157 17.37 2.21 10.92
CA ARG A 157 18.35 2.24 12.01
C ARG A 157 19.76 1.85 11.53
N GLU A 158 19.85 0.80 10.72
CA GLU A 158 21.12 0.37 10.14
C GLU A 158 21.72 1.42 9.19
N LEU A 159 20.89 2.01 8.32
CA LEU A 159 21.30 3.10 7.41
C LEU A 159 21.78 4.33 8.19
N THR A 160 20.98 4.78 9.16
CA THR A 160 21.29 5.91 10.03
C THR A 160 22.65 5.72 10.71
N LYS A 161 22.87 4.55 11.31
CA LYS A 161 24.14 4.19 11.95
C LYS A 161 25.31 4.14 10.96
N ALA A 162 25.11 3.58 9.78
CA ALA A 162 26.14 3.51 8.73
C ALA A 162 26.60 4.89 8.26
N HIS A 163 25.74 5.92 8.36
CA HIS A 163 26.05 7.30 8.02
C HIS A 163 26.48 8.15 9.23
N GLY A 164 26.74 7.51 10.39
CA GLY A 164 27.25 8.18 11.59
C GLY A 164 26.18 8.99 12.34
N GLY A 165 24.91 8.67 12.15
CA GLY A 165 23.77 9.22 12.88
C GLY A 165 23.18 8.25 13.90
N GLU A 166 22.10 8.66 14.55
CA GLU A 166 21.41 7.92 15.60
C GLU A 166 19.89 7.83 15.35
N MET A 167 19.29 6.68 15.63
CA MET A 167 17.85 6.54 15.84
C MET A 167 17.51 7.04 17.25
N ILE A 168 17.19 8.33 17.38
CA ILE A 168 16.97 9.00 18.66
C ILE A 168 15.71 8.56 19.41
N ALA A 169 14.76 7.99 18.70
CA ALA A 169 13.61 7.28 19.25
C ALA A 169 12.99 6.37 18.22
N GLU A 170 12.33 5.32 18.72
CA GLU A 170 11.58 4.36 17.89
C GLU A 170 10.29 4.02 18.65
N ARG A 171 9.14 4.36 18.07
CA ARG A 171 7.84 4.22 18.71
C ARG A 171 6.87 3.50 17.79
N TYR A 172 6.02 2.67 18.38
CA TYR A 172 5.03 1.89 17.65
C TYR A 172 3.66 2.05 18.29
N LEU A 173 2.62 2.26 17.43
CA LEU A 173 1.22 2.30 17.80
C LEU A 173 0.49 1.13 17.18
N GLN A 174 -0.53 0.62 17.85
CA GLN A 174 -1.45 -0.35 17.24
C GLN A 174 -2.12 0.29 16.01
N VAL A 175 -2.40 -0.52 14.99
CA VAL A 175 -3.11 -0.04 13.80
C VAL A 175 -4.50 0.46 14.22
N GLY A 176 -4.82 1.72 13.91
CA GLY A 176 -6.07 2.36 14.30
C GLY A 176 -6.04 3.05 15.67
N ASP A 177 -4.94 2.95 16.41
CA ASP A 177 -4.77 3.73 17.64
C ASP A 177 -4.57 5.22 17.31
N LEU A 178 -5.33 6.08 17.97
CA LEU A 178 -5.33 7.54 17.76
C LEU A 178 -4.59 8.30 18.88
N ASP A 179 -4.19 7.61 19.94
CA ASP A 179 -3.49 8.24 21.07
C ASP A 179 -2.00 8.45 20.74
N VAL A 180 -1.72 9.61 20.20
CA VAL A 180 -0.36 10.06 19.85
C VAL A 180 0.23 11.02 20.87
N ALA A 181 -0.46 11.31 21.99
CA ALA A 181 -0.08 12.36 22.93
C ALA A 181 1.34 12.21 23.45
N ARG A 182 1.69 11.01 23.94
CA ARG A 182 3.05 10.73 24.46
C ARG A 182 4.15 10.87 23.40
N ILE A 183 3.84 10.54 22.15
CA ILE A 183 4.78 10.69 21.04
C ILE A 183 5.02 12.18 20.77
N ILE A 184 3.97 12.99 20.78
CA ILE A 184 4.08 14.45 20.62
C ILE A 184 4.85 15.09 21.78
N GLU A 185 4.61 14.68 23.03
CA GLU A 185 5.39 15.12 24.20
C GLU A 185 6.88 14.83 24.04
N GLU A 186 7.23 13.59 23.64
CA GLU A 186 8.62 13.21 23.40
C GLU A 186 9.26 14.00 22.24
N ILE A 187 8.50 14.30 21.19
CA ILE A 187 8.95 15.16 20.08
C ILE A 187 9.24 16.60 20.58
N HIS A 188 8.42 17.12 21.48
CA HIS A 188 8.68 18.42 22.11
C HIS A 188 10.00 18.45 22.91
N GLU A 189 10.32 17.37 23.60
CA GLU A 189 11.54 17.22 24.37
C GLU A 189 12.78 17.05 23.47
N LYS A 190 12.70 16.13 22.51
CA LYS A 190 13.83 15.73 21.66
C LYS A 190 14.09 16.67 20.48
N ARG A 191 13.08 17.38 20.01
CA ARG A 191 13.14 18.34 18.89
C ARG A 191 13.85 17.77 17.66
N PRO A 192 13.40 16.64 17.11
CA PRO A 192 14.04 16.02 15.97
C PRO A 192 13.94 16.92 14.74
N ALA A 193 15.02 16.99 13.94
CA ALA A 193 14.96 17.64 12.63
C ALA A 193 14.16 16.83 11.62
N PHE A 194 14.12 15.50 11.78
CA PHE A 194 13.38 14.60 10.89
C PHE A 194 12.65 13.51 11.67
N ILE A 195 11.40 13.27 11.26
CA ILE A 195 10.55 12.20 11.77
C ILE A 195 10.20 11.27 10.60
N MET A 196 10.59 9.99 10.67
CA MET A 196 10.11 8.97 9.76
C MET A 196 8.76 8.44 10.24
N ASN A 197 7.69 8.74 9.50
CA ASN A 197 6.35 8.28 9.81
C ASN A 197 5.98 7.04 8.96
N MET A 198 5.93 5.88 9.59
CA MET A 198 5.49 4.59 9.06
C MET A 198 4.17 4.12 9.70
N LEU A 199 3.39 5.05 10.24
CA LEU A 199 2.00 4.78 10.62
C LEU A 199 1.14 4.66 9.35
N ILE A 200 0.07 3.88 9.45
CA ILE A 200 -0.91 3.73 8.37
C ILE A 200 -2.30 4.22 8.80
N GLY A 201 -3.07 4.73 7.83
CA GLY A 201 -4.46 5.09 7.99
C GLY A 201 -4.71 6.12 9.11
N GLU A 202 -5.76 5.90 9.89
CA GLU A 202 -6.24 6.85 10.90
C GLU A 202 -5.19 7.23 11.94
N SER A 203 -4.30 6.30 12.33
CA SER A 203 -3.18 6.60 13.24
C SER A 203 -2.22 7.61 12.64
N SER A 204 -1.91 7.49 11.35
CA SER A 204 -1.08 8.45 10.61
C SER A 204 -1.74 9.82 10.53
N TYR A 205 -3.05 9.87 10.23
CA TYR A 205 -3.78 11.13 10.13
C TYR A 205 -3.84 11.85 11.46
N ALA A 206 -4.09 11.12 12.56
CA ALA A 206 -4.07 11.67 13.91
C ALA A 206 -2.69 12.25 14.26
N PHE A 207 -1.62 11.52 13.92
CA PHE A 207 -0.25 11.97 14.14
C PHE A 207 0.08 13.26 13.37
N TYR A 208 -0.22 13.35 12.09
CA TYR A 208 0.02 14.57 11.29
C TYR A 208 -0.73 15.79 11.87
N ARG A 209 -2.02 15.60 12.22
CA ARG A 209 -2.82 16.70 12.82
C ARG A 209 -2.29 17.14 14.19
N ALA A 210 -1.92 16.18 15.05
CA ALA A 210 -1.35 16.49 16.36
C ALA A 210 0.02 17.18 16.25
N PHE A 211 0.87 16.71 15.33
CA PHE A 211 2.17 17.34 15.06
C PHE A 211 2.01 18.76 14.49
N ALA A 212 1.08 19.00 13.57
CA ALA A 212 0.82 20.34 13.04
C ALA A 212 0.41 21.32 14.15
N LYS A 213 -0.42 20.88 15.10
CA LYS A 213 -0.76 21.68 16.28
C LYS A 213 0.48 21.96 17.14
N ALA A 214 1.26 20.93 17.47
CA ALA A 214 2.48 21.07 18.25
C ALA A 214 3.49 22.03 17.58
N ARG A 215 3.66 21.92 16.24
CA ARG A 215 4.51 22.81 15.45
C ARG A 215 4.03 24.27 15.50
N ALA A 216 2.73 24.52 15.50
CA ALA A 216 2.17 25.87 15.60
C ALA A 216 2.40 26.51 16.98
N GLU A 217 2.46 25.69 18.04
CA GLU A 217 2.64 26.11 19.42
C GLU A 217 4.11 26.19 19.86
N ASN A 218 5.05 25.58 19.11
CA ASN A 218 6.46 25.48 19.46
C ASN A 218 7.38 25.87 18.29
N ALA A 219 8.01 27.04 18.38
CA ALA A 219 8.95 27.53 17.38
C ALA A 219 10.12 26.57 17.08
N ALA A 220 10.54 25.76 18.06
CA ALA A 220 11.64 24.80 17.88
C ALA A 220 11.28 23.62 16.95
N LEU A 221 10.00 23.43 16.62
CA LEU A 221 9.54 22.38 15.73
C LEU A 221 9.23 22.89 14.31
N GLN A 222 9.42 24.19 14.04
CA GLN A 222 9.08 24.79 12.74
C GLN A 222 9.83 24.14 11.57
N GLU A 223 11.08 23.79 11.76
CA GLU A 223 11.96 23.18 10.76
C GLU A 223 11.90 21.65 10.75
N THR A 224 11.14 21.04 11.67
CA THR A 224 11.00 19.57 11.70
C THR A 224 10.21 19.08 10.49
N VAL A 225 10.79 18.14 9.75
CA VAL A 225 10.19 17.52 8.57
C VAL A 225 9.70 16.11 8.89
N ILE A 226 8.49 15.77 8.49
CA ILE A 226 8.00 14.39 8.49
C ILE A 226 8.25 13.80 7.10
N GLY A 227 8.86 12.61 7.02
CA GLY A 227 8.93 11.79 5.82
C GLY A 227 8.02 10.57 5.94
N SER A 228 7.38 10.17 4.85
CA SER A 228 6.54 8.98 4.80
C SER A 228 6.70 8.23 3.47
N CYS A 229 6.59 6.90 3.54
CA CYS A 229 6.50 6.03 2.37
C CYS A 229 5.11 5.43 2.18
N THR A 230 4.14 5.79 3.04
CA THR A 230 2.76 5.29 3.01
C THR A 230 1.76 6.37 2.63
N LEU A 231 2.11 7.65 2.81
CA LEU A 231 1.21 8.76 2.54
C LEU A 231 0.92 8.89 1.03
N CYS A 232 -0.36 8.86 0.68
CA CYS A 232 -0.81 8.97 -0.71
C CYS A 232 -1.88 10.07 -0.88
N GLU A 233 -2.17 10.44 -2.12
CA GLU A 233 -3.04 11.57 -2.45
C GLU A 233 -4.43 11.52 -1.81
N PRO A 234 -5.17 10.39 -1.78
CA PRO A 234 -6.47 10.33 -1.11
C PRO A 234 -6.42 10.59 0.40
N GLU A 235 -5.28 10.30 1.04
CA GLU A 235 -5.09 10.50 2.48
C GLU A 235 -4.83 11.96 2.84
N LEU A 236 -4.25 12.75 1.91
CA LEU A 236 -4.01 14.19 2.13
C LEU A 236 -5.31 14.93 2.47
N ALA A 237 -6.42 14.54 1.86
CA ALA A 237 -7.74 15.11 2.16
C ALA A 237 -8.23 14.76 3.58
N GLN A 238 -7.86 13.59 4.10
CA GLN A 238 -8.19 13.17 5.47
C GLN A 238 -7.36 13.90 6.52
N ILE A 239 -6.11 14.21 6.20
CA ILE A 239 -5.18 14.91 7.09
C ILE A 239 -5.47 16.41 7.09
N GLY A 240 -5.72 16.99 5.93
CA GLY A 240 -5.89 18.43 5.70
C GLY A 240 -4.61 19.12 5.27
N SER A 241 -4.72 20.10 4.36
CA SER A 241 -3.59 20.76 3.71
C SER A 241 -2.61 21.42 4.68
N GLN A 242 -3.12 22.02 5.75
CA GLN A 242 -2.29 22.67 6.77
C GLN A 242 -1.35 21.69 7.48
N ALA A 243 -1.82 20.47 7.76
CA ALA A 243 -1.03 19.46 8.45
C ALA A 243 -0.09 18.69 7.50
N CYS A 244 -0.32 18.73 6.19
CA CYS A 244 0.53 18.08 5.19
C CYS A 244 1.67 18.96 4.68
N SER A 245 1.59 20.28 4.85
CA SER A 245 2.55 21.23 4.25
C SER A 245 3.95 21.11 4.86
N GLY A 246 4.96 21.12 3.95
CA GLY A 246 6.38 21.13 4.33
C GLY A 246 6.90 19.74 4.72
N HIS A 247 6.22 18.68 4.36
CA HIS A 247 6.60 17.30 4.62
C HIS A 247 6.97 16.55 3.32
N LEU A 248 7.58 15.39 3.43
CA LEU A 248 8.07 14.58 2.33
C LEU A 248 7.27 13.28 2.20
N ALA A 249 6.98 12.90 0.96
CA ALA A 249 6.50 11.57 0.63
C ALA A 249 7.41 10.95 -0.43
N SER A 250 7.72 9.66 -0.27
CA SER A 250 8.44 8.87 -1.26
C SER A 250 7.60 7.69 -1.69
N SER A 251 7.37 7.57 -2.99
CA SER A 251 6.55 6.53 -3.58
C SER A 251 7.06 6.19 -4.98
N VAL A 252 6.61 5.05 -5.51
CA VAL A 252 6.92 4.61 -6.88
C VAL A 252 5.99 5.21 -7.91
N TYR A 253 4.91 5.86 -7.48
CA TYR A 253 3.94 6.50 -8.34
C TYR A 253 3.36 7.76 -7.67
N PHE A 254 3.10 8.77 -8.47
CA PHE A 254 2.28 9.94 -8.13
C PHE A 254 1.33 10.24 -9.29
N SER A 255 0.10 10.62 -8.98
CA SER A 255 -0.93 10.95 -9.99
C SER A 255 -0.53 12.10 -10.93
N THR A 256 0.49 12.87 -10.56
CA THR A 256 1.03 14.01 -11.31
C THR A 256 2.11 13.64 -12.32
N ILE A 257 2.46 12.36 -12.49
CA ILE A 257 3.46 11.93 -13.48
C ILE A 257 3.01 12.32 -14.90
N GLU A 258 3.90 13.01 -15.63
CA GLU A 258 3.63 13.64 -16.94
C GLU A 258 3.84 12.68 -18.14
N THR A 259 3.36 11.42 -18.05
CA THR A 259 3.35 10.49 -19.17
C THR A 259 1.94 10.36 -19.78
N ASP A 260 1.84 10.03 -21.07
CA ASP A 260 0.54 9.87 -21.73
C ASP A 260 -0.25 8.71 -21.14
N VAL A 261 0.44 7.63 -20.73
CA VAL A 261 -0.16 6.47 -20.07
C VAL A 261 -0.80 6.89 -18.76
N ASN A 262 -0.07 7.65 -17.91
CA ASN A 262 -0.61 8.14 -16.65
C ASN A 262 -1.77 9.12 -16.86
N LYS A 263 -1.65 10.04 -17.79
CA LYS A 263 -2.74 10.98 -18.13
C LYS A 263 -4.02 10.25 -18.52
N GLN A 264 -3.91 9.18 -19.28
CA GLN A 264 -5.06 8.34 -19.65
C GLN A 264 -5.63 7.60 -18.43
N PHE A 265 -4.80 6.99 -17.60
CA PHE A 265 -5.22 6.32 -16.34
C PHE A 265 -5.95 7.30 -15.41
N VAL A 266 -5.35 8.45 -15.10
CA VAL A 266 -5.96 9.48 -14.24
C VAL A 266 -7.29 9.99 -14.84
N LYS A 267 -7.36 10.15 -16.17
CA LYS A 267 -8.60 10.54 -16.86
C LYS A 267 -9.69 9.48 -16.70
N SER A 268 -9.38 8.20 -16.90
CA SER A 268 -10.30 7.06 -16.71
C SER A 268 -10.77 6.99 -15.26
N TYR A 269 -9.83 7.11 -14.31
CA TYR A 269 -10.11 7.09 -12.88
C TYR A 269 -11.07 8.21 -12.46
N ARG A 270 -10.79 9.46 -12.89
CA ARG A 270 -11.67 10.61 -12.62
C ARG A 270 -13.04 10.49 -13.28
N LYS A 271 -13.10 9.95 -14.49
CA LYS A 271 -14.37 9.69 -15.16
C LYS A 271 -15.26 8.73 -14.38
N ARG A 272 -14.65 7.74 -13.75
CA ARG A 272 -15.35 6.68 -13.00
C ARG A 272 -15.72 7.09 -11.58
N TYR A 273 -14.83 7.77 -10.86
CA TYR A 273 -14.93 8.03 -9.42
C TYR A 273 -15.13 9.51 -9.05
N GLY A 274 -15.19 10.40 -10.04
CA GLY A 274 -15.43 11.82 -9.85
C GLY A 274 -14.24 12.70 -10.20
N HIS A 275 -14.52 13.91 -10.63
CA HIS A 275 -13.53 14.86 -11.19
C HIS A 275 -12.36 15.14 -10.24
N ASN A 276 -12.60 15.16 -8.94
CA ASN A 276 -11.59 15.43 -7.92
C ASN A 276 -10.89 14.16 -7.40
N ALA A 277 -11.29 12.98 -7.88
CA ALA A 277 -10.65 11.73 -7.46
C ALA A 277 -9.22 11.65 -8.00
N LEU A 278 -8.29 11.29 -7.11
CA LEU A 278 -6.89 11.07 -7.44
C LEU A 278 -6.53 9.62 -7.13
N PRO A 279 -5.98 8.88 -8.10
CA PRO A 279 -5.45 7.55 -7.82
C PRO A 279 -4.19 7.66 -6.97
N SER A 280 -4.04 6.74 -6.01
CA SER A 280 -2.82 6.54 -5.24
C SER A 280 -1.85 5.61 -5.96
N ALA A 281 -0.63 5.49 -5.44
CA ALA A 281 0.31 4.44 -5.84
C ALA A 281 -0.29 3.03 -5.66
N ASP A 282 -1.06 2.82 -4.59
CA ASP A 282 -1.73 1.54 -4.32
C ASP A 282 -2.88 1.27 -5.30
N ALA A 283 -3.60 2.32 -5.75
CA ALA A 283 -4.61 2.20 -6.79
C ALA A 283 -3.99 1.84 -8.15
N GLU A 284 -2.90 2.50 -8.50
CA GLU A 284 -2.14 2.23 -9.73
C GLU A 284 -1.56 0.82 -9.72
N ALA A 285 -0.96 0.39 -8.62
CA ALA A 285 -0.45 -0.97 -8.46
C ALA A 285 -1.56 -2.03 -8.58
N SER A 286 -2.73 -1.77 -7.98
CA SER A 286 -3.89 -2.67 -8.09
C SER A 286 -4.44 -2.72 -9.52
N TYR A 287 -4.49 -1.58 -10.21
CA TYR A 287 -4.87 -1.47 -11.61
C TYR A 287 -3.92 -2.28 -12.51
N ASN A 288 -2.62 -2.08 -12.37
CA ASN A 288 -1.60 -2.82 -13.13
C ASN A 288 -1.65 -4.33 -12.83
N THR A 289 -1.93 -4.71 -11.59
CA THR A 289 -2.04 -6.11 -11.18
C THR A 289 -3.18 -6.83 -11.90
N VAL A 290 -4.33 -6.17 -12.10
CA VAL A 290 -5.44 -6.74 -12.88
C VAL A 290 -5.06 -6.92 -14.35
N HIS A 291 -4.42 -5.92 -14.96
CA HIS A 291 -3.95 -6.03 -16.35
C HIS A 291 -2.91 -7.14 -16.51
N LEU A 292 -2.00 -7.29 -15.54
CA LEU A 292 -1.02 -8.37 -15.52
C LEU A 292 -1.69 -9.75 -15.40
N LEU A 293 -2.70 -9.88 -14.53
CA LEU A 293 -3.51 -11.09 -14.43
C LEU A 293 -4.19 -11.42 -15.78
N ALA A 294 -4.81 -10.44 -16.43
CA ALA A 294 -5.48 -10.63 -17.70
C ALA A 294 -4.51 -11.10 -18.81
N LEU A 295 -3.32 -10.49 -18.89
CA LEU A 295 -2.26 -10.91 -19.81
C LEU A 295 -1.80 -12.34 -19.53
N ALA A 296 -1.60 -12.68 -18.24
CA ALA A 296 -1.17 -14.01 -17.84
C ALA A 296 -2.22 -15.09 -18.14
N LEU A 297 -3.51 -14.81 -17.89
CA LEU A 297 -4.62 -15.71 -18.24
C LEU A 297 -4.73 -15.92 -19.74
N ALA A 298 -4.61 -14.86 -20.55
CA ALA A 298 -4.62 -14.95 -22.01
C ALA A 298 -3.41 -15.74 -22.53
N GLY A 299 -2.22 -15.49 -21.99
CA GLY A 299 -1.00 -16.21 -22.37
C GLY A 299 -0.97 -17.68 -21.94
N ALA A 300 -1.67 -18.02 -20.85
CA ALA A 300 -1.81 -19.38 -20.35
C ALA A 300 -2.91 -20.17 -21.05
N ASP A 301 -3.90 -19.50 -21.64
CA ASP A 301 -5.17 -20.08 -22.10
C ASP A 301 -5.80 -21.01 -21.02
N SER A 302 -5.74 -20.58 -19.77
CA SER A 302 -6.13 -21.38 -18.60
C SER A 302 -6.21 -20.53 -17.34
N VAL A 303 -7.03 -20.96 -16.38
CA VAL A 303 -7.06 -20.45 -15.00
C VAL A 303 -6.16 -21.23 -14.05
N ASP A 304 -5.50 -22.27 -14.54
CA ASP A 304 -4.57 -23.10 -13.76
C ASP A 304 -3.37 -22.29 -13.32
N ILE A 305 -3.06 -22.33 -12.03
CA ILE A 305 -2.06 -21.48 -11.38
C ILE A 305 -0.67 -21.69 -11.99
N GLU A 306 -0.28 -22.96 -12.24
CA GLU A 306 1.06 -23.26 -12.77
C GLU A 306 1.21 -22.78 -14.21
N ARG A 307 0.16 -22.87 -15.01
CA ARG A 307 0.14 -22.32 -16.38
C ARG A 307 0.19 -20.79 -16.36
N VAL A 308 -0.57 -20.15 -15.49
CA VAL A 308 -0.58 -18.68 -15.31
C VAL A 308 0.79 -18.18 -14.87
N LYS A 309 1.42 -18.81 -13.88
CA LYS A 309 2.78 -18.46 -13.43
C LYS A 309 3.82 -18.60 -14.57
N LYS A 310 3.74 -19.68 -15.36
CA LYS A 310 4.62 -19.83 -16.53
C LYS A 310 4.40 -18.77 -17.60
N ALA A 311 3.16 -18.31 -17.79
CA ALA A 311 2.85 -17.24 -18.72
C ALA A 311 3.41 -15.89 -18.23
N LEU A 312 3.37 -15.60 -16.92
CA LEU A 312 3.95 -14.40 -16.32
C LEU A 312 5.44 -14.21 -16.66
N HIS A 313 6.22 -15.27 -16.63
CA HIS A 313 7.65 -15.20 -16.98
C HIS A 313 7.93 -14.87 -18.47
N LYS A 314 6.91 -14.90 -19.31
CA LYS A 314 7.02 -14.58 -20.73
C LYS A 314 6.49 -13.19 -21.10
N THR A 315 5.82 -12.53 -20.15
CA THR A 315 5.23 -11.19 -20.33
C THR A 315 6.13 -10.07 -19.84
N SER A 316 7.32 -10.39 -19.31
CA SER A 316 8.33 -9.43 -18.82
C SER A 316 9.26 -8.96 -19.93
#